data_d102395287d1d067c9d09f4f05a864b6
#
_entry.id   d102395287d1d067c9d09f4f05a864b6
#
_cell.length_a   1.000
_cell.length_b   1.000
_cell.length_c   1.000
_cell.angle_alpha   90.00
_cell.angle_beta   90.00
_cell.angle_gamma   90.00
#
_symmetry.space_group_name_H-M   'P 1'
#
loop_
_entity.id
_entity.type
_entity.pdbx_description
1 polymer ?
#
loop_
_entity_poly.entity_id
_entity_poly.type
_entity_poly.pdbx_seq_one_letter_code
_entity_poly.pdbx_strand_id
1 'polypeptide(L)'
;MEQDNIDLNNFSNEPQDFSESNLLLTVKSFNLQEIRKRYLESRKRSKSGSIKRREPAEGGLVFLKIKNGQIEKQKVLARYKEARGIDYKKNYLAISSEDKIYIINTTTGKIETIQNSWFSYIHTVKFNEDLSKLLVASSGVDTILEIDLDTKSKVWEWNAWEEGINEGKNPKTGEKHILTR
;
A
#
# COMPACT_ATOMS: atom_id res chain seq x y z
N MET A 1 -0.53 -20.49 19.63
CA MET A 1 0.43 -19.72 18.82
C MET A 1 1.46 -19.20 19.79
N GLU A 2 2.67 -19.75 19.77
CA GLU A 2 3.81 -19.11 20.43
C GLU A 2 4.08 -17.81 19.71
N GLN A 3 4.09 -16.74 20.44
CA GLN A 3 4.43 -15.43 19.94
C GLN A 3 5.95 -15.32 20.05
N ASP A 4 6.66 -15.37 18.92
CA ASP A 4 8.09 -15.14 18.89
C ASP A 4 8.37 -13.75 19.50
N ASN A 5 9.23 -13.71 20.50
CA ASN A 5 9.67 -12.44 21.06
C ASN A 5 10.56 -11.75 20.03
N ILE A 6 10.04 -10.65 19.48
CA ILE A 6 10.82 -9.78 18.60
C ILE A 6 11.80 -8.99 19.49
N ASP A 7 13.08 -9.22 19.32
CA ASP A 7 14.12 -8.44 20.00
C ASP A 7 14.23 -7.05 19.35
N LEU A 8 13.80 -6.03 20.09
CA LEU A 8 13.85 -4.62 19.66
C LEU A 8 15.09 -3.87 20.18
N ASN A 9 16.03 -4.53 20.82
CA ASN A 9 17.21 -3.87 21.42
C ASN A 9 18.12 -3.18 20.37
N ASN A 10 18.03 -3.57 19.12
CA ASN A 10 18.76 -2.95 18.02
C ASN A 10 18.01 -1.79 17.34
N PHE A 11 16.79 -1.46 17.78
CA PHE A 11 16.08 -0.29 17.30
C PHE A 11 16.49 0.91 18.12
N SER A 12 17.10 1.91 17.47
CA SER A 12 17.44 3.18 18.09
C SER A 12 16.15 3.94 18.43
N ASN A 13 16.00 4.27 19.72
CA ASN A 13 14.96 5.17 20.22
C ASN A 13 15.50 6.60 20.31
N GLU A 14 16.28 7.05 19.33
CA GLU A 14 16.68 8.45 19.30
C GLU A 14 15.43 9.32 19.15
N PRO A 15 15.17 10.23 20.08
CA PRO A 15 14.06 11.16 19.95
C PRO A 15 14.29 12.04 18.73
N GLN A 16 13.54 11.80 17.66
CA GLN A 16 13.53 12.68 16.51
C GLN A 16 12.82 13.97 16.93
N ASP A 17 13.50 15.09 16.76
CA ASP A 17 12.88 16.40 16.93
C ASP A 17 11.94 16.66 15.74
N PHE A 18 10.65 16.49 15.95
CA PHE A 18 9.61 16.81 14.97
C PHE A 18 9.13 18.26 15.07
N SER A 19 9.96 19.15 15.62
CA SER A 19 9.61 20.57 15.75
C SER A 19 9.27 21.20 14.40
N GLU A 20 9.94 20.78 13.31
CA GLU A 20 9.57 21.11 11.94
C GLU A 20 9.74 19.90 11.03
N SER A 21 8.68 19.49 10.35
CA SER A 21 8.68 18.31 9.48
C SER A 21 7.85 18.54 8.21
N ASN A 22 8.38 18.06 7.09
CA ASN A 22 7.65 17.97 5.84
C ASN A 22 7.27 16.51 5.59
N LEU A 23 5.98 16.23 5.49
CA LEU A 23 5.46 14.90 5.27
C LEU A 23 4.79 14.80 3.91
N LEU A 24 5.02 13.67 3.25
CA LEU A 24 4.33 13.27 2.05
C LEU A 24 3.51 12.03 2.37
N LEU A 25 2.20 12.11 2.18
CA LEU A 25 1.26 11.08 2.59
C LEU A 25 0.41 10.62 1.41
N THR A 26 0.15 9.33 1.34
CA THR A 26 -0.94 8.81 0.52
C THR A 26 -2.24 8.80 1.31
N VAL A 27 -3.30 9.31 0.72
CA VAL A 27 -4.65 9.31 1.29
C VAL A 27 -5.52 8.44 0.41
N LYS A 28 -6.04 7.36 1.00
CA LYS A 28 -6.87 6.38 0.28
C LYS A 28 -8.15 7.00 -0.29
N SER A 29 -8.76 7.90 0.46
CA SER A 29 -9.98 8.60 0.03
C SER A 29 -10.09 9.96 0.69
N PHE A 30 -10.51 10.95 -0.07
CA PHE A 30 -10.88 12.26 0.44
C PHE A 30 -12.31 12.30 0.99
N ASN A 31 -13.11 11.24 0.78
CA ASN A 31 -14.45 11.08 1.37
C ASN A 31 -14.44 10.06 2.52
N LEU A 32 -13.98 10.51 3.69
CA LEU A 32 -13.87 9.66 4.88
C LEU A 32 -15.24 9.14 5.36
N GLN A 33 -16.31 9.92 5.22
CA GLN A 33 -17.65 9.51 5.64
C GLN A 33 -18.16 8.34 4.81
N GLU A 34 -17.93 8.36 3.51
CA GLU A 34 -18.30 7.27 2.62
C GLU A 34 -17.51 5.99 2.94
N ILE A 35 -16.19 6.11 3.19
CA ILE A 35 -15.38 4.96 3.63
C ILE A 35 -15.92 4.38 4.93
N ARG A 36 -16.22 5.23 5.92
CA ARG A 36 -16.76 4.79 7.22
C ARG A 36 -18.11 4.09 7.06
N LYS A 37 -19.00 4.64 6.24
CA LYS A 37 -20.29 4.03 5.91
C LYS A 37 -20.09 2.63 5.30
N ARG A 38 -19.27 2.52 4.28
CA ARG A 38 -18.95 1.25 3.60
C ARG A 38 -18.33 0.22 4.56
N TYR A 39 -17.44 0.66 5.45
CA TYR A 39 -16.85 -0.20 6.47
C TYR A 39 -17.91 -0.74 7.43
N LEU A 40 -18.81 0.11 7.94
CA LEU A 40 -19.88 -0.31 8.83
C LEU A 40 -20.87 -1.26 8.15
N GLU A 41 -21.17 -1.04 6.89
CA GLU A 41 -22.02 -1.93 6.08
C GLU A 41 -21.35 -3.30 5.87
N SER A 42 -20.03 -3.32 5.60
CA SER A 42 -19.29 -4.58 5.44
C SER A 42 -19.28 -5.42 6.71
N ARG A 43 -19.27 -4.81 7.88
CA ARG A 43 -19.35 -5.53 9.18
C ARG A 43 -20.71 -6.17 9.45
N LYS A 44 -21.78 -5.69 8.83
CA LYS A 44 -23.13 -6.23 8.99
C LYS A 44 -23.34 -7.49 8.13
N ARG A 45 -22.49 -7.74 7.15
CA ARG A 45 -22.59 -8.94 6.30
C ARG A 45 -22.06 -10.13 7.05
N SER A 46 -22.95 -11.10 7.33
CA SER A 46 -22.63 -12.30 8.11
C SER A 46 -22.14 -13.48 7.26
N LYS A 47 -22.24 -13.39 5.92
CA LYS A 47 -21.87 -14.50 5.03
C LYS A 47 -20.49 -14.26 4.42
N SER A 48 -19.63 -15.25 4.55
CA SER A 48 -18.43 -15.38 3.75
C SER A 48 -18.83 -15.68 2.31
N GLY A 49 -18.20 -15.06 1.35
CA GLY A 49 -18.44 -15.22 -0.07
C GLY A 49 -17.84 -14.08 -0.86
N SER A 50 -17.90 -14.17 -2.18
CA SER A 50 -17.37 -13.12 -3.06
C SER A 50 -18.05 -11.78 -2.74
N ILE A 51 -17.29 -10.87 -2.18
CA ILE A 51 -17.75 -9.52 -1.96
C ILE A 51 -17.62 -8.80 -3.29
N LYS A 52 -18.73 -8.24 -3.80
CA LYS A 52 -18.66 -7.36 -4.97
C LYS A 52 -17.56 -6.33 -4.76
N ARG A 53 -16.59 -6.31 -5.68
CA ARG A 53 -15.48 -5.36 -5.62
C ARG A 53 -16.03 -3.94 -5.56
N ARG A 54 -15.50 -3.15 -4.66
CA ARG A 54 -15.94 -1.77 -4.48
C ARG A 54 -15.39 -0.91 -5.61
N GLU A 55 -16.14 0.13 -5.97
CA GLU A 55 -15.57 1.21 -6.77
C GLU A 55 -14.39 1.84 -6.03
N PRO A 56 -13.23 1.98 -6.68
CA PRO A 56 -12.07 2.62 -6.07
C PRO A 56 -12.38 4.05 -5.64
N ALA A 57 -12.05 4.38 -4.40
CA ALA A 57 -12.27 5.73 -3.88
C ALA A 57 -11.24 6.71 -4.44
N GLU A 58 -11.64 7.95 -4.68
CA GLU A 58 -10.72 9.02 -5.02
C GLU A 58 -9.97 9.47 -3.78
N GLY A 59 -8.67 9.29 -3.80
CA GLY A 59 -7.71 9.74 -2.83
C GLY A 59 -6.57 10.48 -3.50
N GLY A 60 -5.35 10.37 -2.98
CA GLY A 60 -4.21 11.01 -3.63
C GLY A 60 -2.98 11.18 -2.77
N LEU A 61 -2.14 12.08 -3.21
CA LEU A 61 -0.91 12.49 -2.56
C LEU A 61 -1.11 13.83 -1.88
N VAL A 62 -0.79 13.89 -0.58
CA VAL A 62 -0.95 15.09 0.25
C VAL A 62 0.39 15.46 0.86
N PHE A 63 0.74 16.71 0.75
CA PHE A 63 1.86 17.34 1.45
C PHE A 63 1.36 18.02 2.71
N LEU A 64 2.05 17.78 3.83
CA LEU A 64 1.86 18.50 5.09
C LEU A 64 3.18 19.10 5.53
N LYS A 65 3.15 20.36 5.97
CA LYS A 65 4.20 20.97 6.78
C LYS A 65 3.72 21.05 8.21
N ILE A 66 4.47 20.45 9.12
CA ILE A 66 4.18 20.46 10.55
C ILE A 66 5.24 21.30 11.23
N LYS A 67 4.81 22.16 12.14
CA LYS A 67 5.68 22.97 13.00
C LYS A 67 5.11 23.00 14.41
N ASN A 68 5.94 22.67 15.39
CA ASN A 68 5.54 22.63 16.80
C ASN A 68 4.26 21.82 17.05
N GLY A 69 4.12 20.67 16.37
CA GLY A 69 2.94 19.78 16.49
C GLY A 69 1.66 20.29 15.79
N GLN A 70 1.73 21.42 15.06
CA GLN A 70 0.60 21.97 14.33
C GLN A 70 0.81 21.91 12.81
N ILE A 71 -0.26 21.70 12.04
CA ILE A 71 -0.21 21.75 10.58
C ILE A 71 -0.16 23.21 10.14
N GLU A 72 1.02 23.65 9.68
CA GLU A 72 1.24 25.00 9.15
C GLU A 72 0.78 25.13 7.69
N LYS A 73 0.94 24.04 6.91
CA LYS A 73 0.54 24.00 5.50
C LYS A 73 0.05 22.62 5.11
N GLN A 74 -1.00 22.61 4.32
CA GLN A 74 -1.56 21.40 3.73
C GLN A 74 -1.85 21.63 2.25
N LYS A 75 -1.49 20.66 1.39
CA LYS A 75 -1.75 20.75 -0.06
C LYS A 75 -1.98 19.35 -0.64
N VAL A 76 -3.06 19.19 -1.41
CA VAL A 76 -3.23 18.03 -2.29
C VAL A 76 -2.34 18.26 -3.51
N LEU A 77 -1.37 17.36 -3.71
CA LEU A 77 -0.42 17.44 -4.83
C LEU A 77 -0.94 16.73 -6.08
N ALA A 78 -1.62 15.60 -5.89
CA ALA A 78 -2.18 14.81 -6.98
C ALA A 78 -3.35 13.96 -6.49
N ARG A 79 -4.23 13.54 -7.41
CA ARG A 79 -5.38 12.68 -7.15
C ARG A 79 -5.17 11.33 -7.81
N TYR A 80 -5.33 10.26 -7.04
CA TYR A 80 -5.21 8.87 -7.48
C TYR A 80 -6.31 8.02 -6.86
N LYS A 81 -6.79 7.04 -7.59
CA LYS A 81 -7.74 6.07 -7.04
C LYS A 81 -7.02 5.13 -6.06
N GLU A 82 -7.57 5.02 -4.83
CA GLU A 82 -7.06 4.12 -3.79
C GLU A 82 -5.55 4.23 -3.54
N ALA A 83 -5.00 5.47 -3.49
CA ALA A 83 -3.58 5.70 -3.20
C ALA A 83 -3.20 5.09 -1.84
N ARG A 84 -2.13 4.29 -1.78
CA ARG A 84 -1.73 3.53 -0.59
C ARG A 84 -0.24 3.56 -0.35
N GLY A 85 0.52 2.67 -1.00
CA GLY A 85 1.96 2.58 -0.85
C GLY A 85 2.67 3.78 -1.46
N ILE A 86 3.72 4.23 -0.80
CA ILE A 86 4.58 5.30 -1.26
C ILE A 86 6.03 4.98 -0.89
N ASP A 87 6.95 5.23 -1.79
CA ASP A 87 8.38 5.22 -1.52
C ASP A 87 9.07 6.33 -2.32
N TYR A 88 10.06 6.97 -1.71
CA TYR A 88 10.85 8.02 -2.33
C TYR A 88 12.33 7.69 -2.22
N LYS A 89 13.02 7.70 -3.35
CA LYS A 89 14.46 7.46 -3.38
C LYS A 89 15.14 8.33 -4.43
N LYS A 90 16.16 9.06 -4.02
CA LYS A 90 16.84 10.08 -4.85
C LYS A 90 15.81 11.09 -5.39
N ASN A 91 15.55 11.05 -6.69
CA ASN A 91 14.60 11.92 -7.37
C ASN A 91 13.40 11.14 -7.96
N TYR A 92 13.15 9.93 -7.48
CA TYR A 92 12.02 9.11 -7.91
C TYR A 92 11.05 8.87 -6.77
N LEU A 93 9.77 9.02 -7.08
CA LEU A 93 8.65 8.76 -6.19
C LEU A 93 7.80 7.64 -6.80
N ALA A 94 7.62 6.55 -6.06
CA ALA A 94 6.67 5.50 -6.40
C ALA A 94 5.38 5.70 -5.60
N ILE A 95 4.23 5.62 -6.26
CA ILE A 95 2.90 5.68 -5.62
C ILE A 95 2.08 4.52 -6.14
N SER A 96 1.56 3.68 -5.24
CA SER A 96 0.62 2.66 -5.63
C SER A 96 -0.82 3.19 -5.62
N SER A 97 -1.57 2.72 -6.59
CA SER A 97 -3.02 2.79 -6.68
C SER A 97 -3.60 1.40 -6.42
N GLU A 98 -4.86 1.15 -6.75
CA GLU A 98 -5.48 -0.16 -6.57
C GLU A 98 -4.81 -1.25 -7.42
N ASP A 99 -4.56 -0.96 -8.70
CA ASP A 99 -4.10 -1.88 -9.74
C ASP A 99 -2.92 -1.35 -10.56
N LYS A 100 -2.32 -0.24 -10.14
CA LYS A 100 -1.24 0.47 -10.86
C LYS A 100 -0.23 1.05 -9.91
N ILE A 101 0.97 1.24 -10.43
CA ILE A 101 2.02 1.99 -9.76
C ILE A 101 2.45 3.13 -10.68
N TYR A 102 2.56 4.32 -10.12
CA TYR A 102 3.10 5.50 -10.80
C TYR A 102 4.51 5.74 -10.31
N ILE A 103 5.44 5.86 -11.26
CA ILE A 103 6.84 6.25 -11.00
C ILE A 103 7.00 7.67 -11.50
N ILE A 104 7.30 8.57 -10.61
CA ILE A 104 7.40 10.01 -10.89
C ILE A 104 8.85 10.44 -10.70
N ASN A 105 9.46 10.97 -11.75
CA ASN A 105 10.72 11.68 -11.62
C ASN A 105 10.42 13.10 -11.11
N THR A 106 10.80 13.40 -9.87
CA THR A 106 10.45 14.66 -9.20
C THR A 106 11.22 15.86 -9.74
N THR A 107 12.30 15.65 -10.47
CA THR A 107 13.09 16.72 -11.12
C THR A 107 12.48 17.15 -12.45
N THR A 108 12.05 16.15 -13.28
CA THR A 108 11.53 16.43 -14.63
C THR A 108 10.02 16.48 -14.69
N GLY A 109 9.32 15.95 -13.67
CA GLY A 109 7.87 15.77 -13.67
C GLY A 109 7.39 14.61 -14.55
N LYS A 110 8.31 13.84 -15.17
CA LYS A 110 7.93 12.67 -16.01
C LYS A 110 7.25 11.62 -15.13
N ILE A 111 6.11 11.11 -15.60
CA ILE A 111 5.33 10.05 -14.93
C ILE A 111 5.31 8.82 -15.83
N GLU A 112 5.69 7.69 -15.28
CA GLU A 112 5.56 6.39 -15.89
C GLU A 112 4.58 5.52 -15.11
N THR A 113 3.89 4.61 -15.77
CA THR A 113 2.91 3.71 -15.16
C THR A 113 3.34 2.28 -15.33
N ILE A 114 3.30 1.52 -14.25
CA ILE A 114 3.50 0.07 -14.24
C ILE A 114 2.16 -0.61 -13.97
N GLN A 115 1.83 -1.62 -14.77
CA GLN A 115 0.65 -2.47 -14.63
C GLN A 115 1.06 -3.93 -14.66
N ASN A 116 0.34 -4.74 -13.87
CA ASN A 116 0.52 -6.20 -13.86
C ASN A 116 -0.82 -6.85 -13.51
N SER A 117 -1.10 -8.03 -14.06
CA SER A 117 -2.34 -8.77 -13.80
C SER A 117 -2.50 -9.20 -12.32
N TRP A 118 -1.40 -9.28 -11.57
CA TRP A 118 -1.37 -9.59 -10.15
C TRP A 118 -1.46 -8.38 -9.24
N PHE A 119 -1.62 -7.18 -9.79
CA PHE A 119 -1.83 -5.98 -8.98
C PHE A 119 -3.27 -5.90 -8.48
N SER A 120 -3.42 -6.00 -7.17
CA SER A 120 -4.70 -5.87 -6.48
C SER A 120 -4.49 -5.37 -5.06
N TYR A 121 -5.06 -4.21 -4.72
CA TYR A 121 -4.88 -3.59 -3.41
C TYR A 121 -3.40 -3.49 -3.01
N ILE A 122 -2.59 -2.86 -3.85
CA ILE A 122 -1.15 -2.68 -3.61
C ILE A 122 -0.95 -1.82 -2.36
N HIS A 123 -0.45 -2.42 -1.29
CA HIS A 123 -0.25 -1.72 -0.02
C HIS A 123 1.15 -1.13 0.14
N THR A 124 2.16 -1.78 -0.43
CA THR A 124 3.55 -1.38 -0.27
C THR A 124 4.26 -1.40 -1.61
N VAL A 125 5.06 -0.38 -1.82
CA VAL A 125 6.05 -0.30 -2.89
C VAL A 125 7.37 0.13 -2.28
N LYS A 126 8.48 -0.45 -2.75
CA LYS A 126 9.81 -0.14 -2.23
C LYS A 126 10.87 -0.25 -3.33
N PHE A 127 11.57 0.82 -3.59
CA PHE A 127 12.73 0.79 -4.47
C PHE A 127 13.88 -0.02 -3.85
N ASN A 128 14.58 -0.78 -4.67
CA ASN A 128 15.86 -1.34 -4.27
C ASN A 128 16.95 -0.25 -4.21
N GLU A 129 18.17 -0.63 -3.85
CA GLU A 129 19.21 0.34 -3.56
C GLU A 129 19.65 1.16 -4.79
N ASP A 130 19.80 0.51 -5.92
CA ASP A 130 20.30 1.12 -7.17
C ASP A 130 19.21 1.70 -8.08
N LEU A 131 17.93 1.59 -7.71
CA LEU A 131 16.77 2.01 -8.50
C LEU A 131 16.54 1.18 -9.78
N SER A 132 17.05 -0.04 -9.85
CA SER A 132 16.77 -0.94 -10.97
C SER A 132 15.47 -1.70 -10.81
N LYS A 133 14.98 -1.86 -9.56
CA LYS A 133 13.83 -2.69 -9.22
C LYS A 133 12.90 -2.06 -8.21
N LEU A 134 11.66 -2.52 -8.22
CA LEU A 134 10.62 -2.18 -7.26
C LEU A 134 10.02 -3.44 -6.64
N LEU A 135 10.06 -3.55 -5.32
CA LEU A 135 9.31 -4.55 -4.57
C LEU A 135 7.88 -4.06 -4.37
N VAL A 136 6.91 -4.95 -4.59
CA VAL A 136 5.47 -4.63 -4.57
C VAL A 136 4.74 -5.67 -3.74
N ALA A 137 4.00 -5.25 -2.70
CA ALA A 137 3.10 -6.12 -1.95
C ALA A 137 1.66 -5.92 -2.44
N SER A 138 1.14 -6.93 -3.14
CA SER A 138 -0.22 -6.98 -3.70
C SER A 138 -1.12 -7.80 -2.78
N SER A 139 -1.67 -7.14 -1.76
CA SER A 139 -2.38 -7.81 -0.67
C SER A 139 -3.78 -8.33 -1.06
N GLY A 140 -4.32 -7.91 -2.20
CA GLY A 140 -5.60 -8.44 -2.67
C GLY A 140 -5.52 -9.85 -3.24
N VAL A 141 -4.28 -10.35 -3.46
CA VAL A 141 -3.97 -11.69 -3.95
C VAL A 141 -2.82 -12.34 -3.17
N ASP A 142 -2.47 -11.77 -2.01
CA ASP A 142 -1.45 -12.27 -1.08
C ASP A 142 -0.11 -12.61 -1.78
N THR A 143 0.35 -11.68 -2.62
CA THR A 143 1.53 -11.85 -3.48
C THR A 143 2.53 -10.74 -3.26
N ILE A 144 3.81 -11.08 -3.31
CA ILE A 144 4.93 -10.13 -3.38
C ILE A 144 5.58 -10.29 -4.75
N LEU A 145 5.83 -9.17 -5.41
CA LEU A 145 6.41 -9.11 -6.74
C LEU A 145 7.66 -8.24 -6.75
N GLU A 146 8.66 -8.61 -7.53
CA GLU A 146 9.77 -7.75 -7.89
C GLU A 146 9.62 -7.37 -9.37
N ILE A 147 9.59 -6.07 -9.63
CA ILE A 147 9.41 -5.49 -10.96
C ILE A 147 10.72 -4.82 -11.36
N ASP A 148 11.24 -5.17 -12.52
CA ASP A 148 12.33 -4.46 -13.17
C ASP A 148 11.83 -3.11 -13.70
N LEU A 149 12.52 -2.02 -13.36
CA LEU A 149 12.06 -0.66 -13.66
C LEU A 149 12.34 -0.22 -15.10
N ASP A 150 13.29 -0.83 -15.77
CA ASP A 150 13.58 -0.52 -17.18
C ASP A 150 12.57 -1.20 -18.09
N THR A 151 12.39 -2.50 -17.93
CA THR A 151 11.50 -3.31 -18.76
C THR A 151 10.04 -3.27 -18.33
N LYS A 152 9.76 -2.81 -17.11
CA LYS A 152 8.44 -2.85 -16.45
C LYS A 152 7.90 -4.27 -16.27
N SER A 153 8.78 -5.27 -16.33
CA SER A 153 8.43 -6.68 -16.26
C SER A 153 8.59 -7.23 -14.86
N LYS A 154 7.76 -8.20 -14.51
CA LYS A 154 7.94 -9.01 -13.30
C LYS A 154 9.18 -9.90 -13.49
N VAL A 155 10.12 -9.83 -12.54
CA VAL A 155 11.34 -10.64 -12.54
C VAL A 155 11.38 -11.68 -11.42
N TRP A 156 10.57 -11.50 -10.38
CA TRP A 156 10.41 -12.44 -9.30
C TRP A 156 9.01 -12.31 -8.67
N GLU A 157 8.51 -13.41 -8.09
CA GLU A 157 7.27 -13.44 -7.32
C GLU A 157 7.33 -14.44 -6.18
N TRP A 158 6.57 -14.15 -5.14
CA TRP A 158 6.23 -15.03 -4.06
C TRP A 158 4.73 -14.98 -3.82
N ASN A 159 4.10 -16.14 -3.71
CA ASN A 159 2.65 -16.25 -3.51
C ASN A 159 2.38 -17.05 -2.24
N ALA A 160 1.66 -16.49 -1.30
CA ALA A 160 1.37 -17.13 -0.01
C ALA A 160 0.67 -18.48 -0.18
N TRP A 161 -0.23 -18.59 -1.14
CA TRP A 161 -0.99 -19.82 -1.41
C TRP A 161 -0.16 -20.93 -2.08
N GLU A 162 0.93 -20.62 -2.79
CA GLU A 162 1.89 -21.62 -3.31
C GLU A 162 2.78 -22.17 -2.20
N GLU A 163 3.03 -21.39 -1.15
CA GLU A 163 3.78 -21.77 0.03
C GLU A 163 2.93 -22.47 1.11
N GLY A 164 1.73 -22.93 0.75
CA GLY A 164 0.83 -23.64 1.67
C GLY A 164 0.04 -22.72 2.61
N ILE A 165 0.15 -21.39 2.50
CA ILE A 165 -0.67 -20.43 3.24
C ILE A 165 -1.97 -20.21 2.46
N ASN A 166 -2.71 -21.26 2.22
CA ASN A 166 -3.89 -21.25 1.37
C ASN A 166 -5.18 -21.61 2.12
N GLU A 167 -5.11 -21.77 3.44
CA GLU A 167 -6.27 -22.13 4.25
C GLU A 167 -6.54 -21.08 5.33
N GLY A 168 -7.82 -20.82 5.57
CA GLY A 168 -8.28 -19.97 6.65
C GLY A 168 -9.56 -20.50 7.27
N LYS A 169 -9.87 -20.07 8.49
CA LYS A 169 -11.17 -20.30 9.12
C LYS A 169 -11.89 -18.99 9.34
N ASN A 170 -13.15 -18.94 8.98
CA ASN A 170 -14.01 -17.84 9.37
C ASN A 170 -14.11 -17.81 10.91
N PRO A 171 -13.67 -16.75 11.59
CA PRO A 171 -13.65 -16.71 13.05
C PRO A 171 -15.04 -16.74 13.68
N LYS A 172 -16.10 -16.46 12.91
CA LYS A 172 -17.48 -16.45 13.40
C LYS A 172 -18.21 -17.75 13.18
N THR A 173 -17.98 -18.41 12.03
CA THR A 173 -18.70 -19.61 11.64
C THR A 173 -17.87 -20.88 11.81
N GLY A 174 -16.55 -20.76 11.97
CA GLY A 174 -15.62 -21.90 11.95
C GLY A 174 -15.44 -22.55 10.57
N GLU A 175 -16.11 -22.02 9.54
CA GLU A 175 -16.04 -22.53 8.19
C GLU A 175 -14.63 -22.39 7.61
N LYS A 176 -14.13 -23.48 7.03
CA LYS A 176 -12.81 -23.51 6.40
C LYS A 176 -12.90 -22.92 4.98
N HIS A 177 -12.01 -22.00 4.68
CA HIS A 177 -11.83 -21.45 3.35
C HIS A 177 -10.49 -21.89 2.78
N ILE A 178 -10.50 -22.31 1.53
CA ILE A 178 -9.30 -22.65 0.78
C ILE A 178 -9.19 -21.62 -0.34
N LEU A 179 -8.04 -20.93 -0.40
CA LEU A 179 -7.70 -20.09 -1.52
C LEU A 179 -7.31 -20.97 -2.70
N THR A 180 -7.98 -20.77 -3.82
CA THR A 180 -7.67 -21.47 -5.08
C THR A 180 -7.24 -20.43 -6.11
N ARG A 181 -6.36 -20.84 -7.00
CA ARG A 181 -5.86 -20.02 -8.11
C ARG A 181 -6.97 -19.70 -9.10
#